data_5196801d78bd1e65b7b4578428a71d22
#
_entry.id   5196801d78bd1e65b7b4578428a71d22
#
_cell.length_a   1.000
_cell.length_b   1.000
_cell.length_c   1.000
_cell.angle_alpha   90.00
_cell.angle_beta   90.00
_cell.angle_gamma   90.00
#
_symmetry.space_group_name_H-M   'P 1'
#
loop_
_entity.id
_entity.type
_entity.pdbx_description
1 polymer ?
#
loop_
_entity_poly.entity_id
_entity_poly.type
_entity_poly.pdbx_seq_one_letter_code
_entity_poly.pdbx_strand_id
1 'polypeptide(L)'
;GVRRIILDERGTRLTSVDLSRRAEAWMHDGRDVVFVIGGADGIDPALKQTADETMRLSDLTLPHAMARVMLLEQLYRAWSLLHNHPYHRA
;
A
#
# COMPACT_ATOMS: atom_id res chain seq x y z
N GLY A 1 -9.32 7.19 -15.02
CA GLY A 1 -8.85 7.77 -13.79
C GLY A 1 -7.76 6.95 -13.13
N VAL A 2 -7.24 7.51 -12.07
CA VAL A 2 -6.18 6.90 -11.27
C VAL A 2 -6.74 6.61 -9.87
N ARG A 3 -6.43 5.42 -9.34
CA ARG A 3 -6.72 5.11 -7.94
C ARG A 3 -5.52 5.54 -7.12
N ARG A 4 -5.74 6.46 -6.23
CA ARG A 4 -4.68 7.05 -5.41
C ARG A 4 -4.72 6.44 -4.01
N ILE A 5 -3.64 5.78 -3.62
CA ILE A 5 -3.52 5.12 -2.33
C ILE A 5 -2.44 5.82 -1.54
N ILE A 6 -2.80 6.38 -0.41
CA ILE A 6 -1.89 7.14 0.44
C ILE A 6 -1.42 6.28 1.60
N LEU A 7 -0.10 6.22 1.79
CA LEU A 7 0.51 5.56 2.93
C LEU A 7 0.62 6.56 4.07
N ASP A 8 -0.13 6.32 5.14
CA ASP A 8 -0.23 7.22 6.28
C ASP A 8 -0.22 6.40 7.56
N GLU A 9 0.45 6.90 8.60
CA GLU A 9 0.47 6.27 9.91
C GLU A 9 -0.93 6.03 10.48
N ARG A 10 -1.88 6.86 10.08
CA ARG A 10 -3.28 6.78 10.53
C ARG A 10 -4.16 6.03 9.54
N GLY A 11 -3.57 5.43 8.52
CA GLY A 11 -4.33 4.68 7.52
C GLY A 11 -4.80 3.33 8.04
N THR A 12 -5.56 2.65 7.21
CA THR A 12 -6.08 1.32 7.52
C THR A 12 -4.94 0.32 7.67
N ARG A 13 -4.96 -0.41 8.79
CA ARG A 13 -4.00 -1.49 9.03
C ARG A 13 -4.43 -2.72 8.22
N LEU A 14 -3.49 -3.23 7.41
CA LEU A 14 -3.75 -4.39 6.56
C LEU A 14 -2.75 -5.49 6.86
N THR A 15 -3.24 -6.73 6.86
CA THR A 15 -2.35 -7.89 6.80
C THR A 15 -1.92 -8.11 5.35
N SER A 16 -0.95 -9.00 5.13
CA SER A 16 -0.55 -9.35 3.76
C SER A 16 -1.70 -9.96 2.98
N VAL A 17 -2.56 -10.74 3.64
CA VAL A 17 -3.76 -11.30 3.01
C VAL A 17 -4.74 -10.21 2.62
N ASP A 18 -4.97 -9.23 3.51
CA ASP A 18 -5.84 -8.10 3.20
C ASP A 18 -5.32 -7.32 2.00
N LEU A 19 -4.01 -7.10 1.95
CA LEU A 19 -3.39 -6.39 0.84
C LEU A 19 -3.55 -7.16 -0.47
N SER A 20 -3.44 -8.49 -0.43
CA SER A 20 -3.63 -9.30 -1.63
C SER A 20 -5.07 -9.16 -2.17
N ARG A 21 -6.05 -9.13 -1.29
CA ARG A 21 -7.46 -8.93 -1.68
C ARG A 21 -7.68 -7.55 -2.27
N ARG A 22 -7.05 -6.52 -1.70
CA ARG A 22 -7.10 -5.16 -2.23
C ARG A 22 -6.46 -5.11 -3.62
N ALA A 23 -5.29 -5.72 -3.77
CA ALA A 23 -4.59 -5.76 -5.05
C ALA A 23 -5.42 -6.45 -6.13
N GLU A 24 -6.12 -7.52 -5.78
CA GLU A 24 -7.02 -8.19 -6.70
C GLU A 24 -8.16 -7.26 -7.13
N ALA A 25 -8.76 -6.53 -6.19
CA ALA A 25 -9.81 -5.57 -6.48
C ALA A 25 -9.30 -4.45 -7.40
N TRP A 26 -8.06 -3.97 -7.18
CA TRP A 26 -7.47 -2.93 -8.03
C TRP A 26 -7.27 -3.42 -9.45
N MET A 27 -6.83 -4.67 -9.61
CA MET A 27 -6.66 -5.26 -10.94
C MET A 27 -8.01 -5.39 -11.68
N HIS A 28 -9.05 -5.79 -10.97
CA HIS A 28 -10.40 -5.89 -11.55
C HIS A 28 -10.99 -4.54 -11.90
N ASP A 29 -10.65 -3.50 -11.13
CA ASP A 29 -11.11 -2.14 -11.37
C ASP A 29 -10.52 -1.53 -12.65
N GLY A 30 -9.32 -1.95 -13.03
CA GLY A 30 -8.69 -1.55 -14.29
C GLY A 30 -8.06 -0.17 -14.30
N ARG A 31 -8.18 0.62 -13.22
CA ARG A 31 -7.52 1.93 -13.13
C ARG A 31 -6.06 1.75 -12.73
N ASP A 32 -5.23 2.68 -13.18
CA ASP A 32 -3.85 2.73 -12.70
C ASP A 32 -3.83 3.03 -11.21
N VAL A 33 -2.89 2.43 -10.50
CA VAL A 33 -2.74 2.62 -9.06
C VAL A 33 -1.48 3.43 -8.79
N VAL A 34 -1.63 4.50 -8.01
CA VAL A 34 -0.52 5.34 -7.60
C VAL A 34 -0.42 5.31 -6.08
N PHE A 35 0.75 4.98 -5.58
CA PHE A 35 1.03 5.01 -4.15
C PHE A 35 1.76 6.31 -3.81
N VAL A 36 1.26 7.02 -2.81
CA VAL A 36 1.87 8.26 -2.32
C VAL A 36 2.44 8.00 -0.94
N ILE A 37 3.75 8.20 -0.81
CA ILE A 37 4.44 8.01 0.46
C ILE A 37 4.83 9.39 0.99
N GLY A 38 4.40 9.71 2.19
CA GLY A 38 4.72 10.98 2.81
C GLY A 38 6.18 11.11 3.22
N GLY A 39 6.68 12.34 3.26
CA GLY A 39 8.00 12.66 3.79
C GLY A 39 7.99 12.78 5.31
N ALA A 40 9.08 13.36 5.86
CA ALA A 40 9.26 13.49 7.31
C ALA A 40 8.13 14.28 7.98
N ASP A 41 7.54 15.23 7.28
CA ASP A 41 6.47 16.08 7.80
C ASP A 41 5.07 15.50 7.54
N GLY A 42 5.00 14.27 7.03
CA GLY A 42 3.74 13.65 6.69
C GLY A 42 3.21 14.06 5.33
N ILE A 43 1.93 13.88 5.13
CA ILE A 43 1.26 14.17 3.86
C ILE A 43 0.36 15.39 4.04
N ASP A 44 0.41 16.30 3.07
CA ASP A 44 -0.44 17.49 3.04
C ASP A 44 -1.91 17.08 3.18
N PRO A 45 -2.68 17.68 4.10
CA PRO A 45 -4.10 17.36 4.27
C PRO A 45 -4.92 17.49 2.98
N ALA A 46 -4.60 18.46 2.14
CA ALA A 46 -5.31 18.62 0.86
C ALA A 46 -5.09 17.41 -0.06
N LEU A 47 -3.88 16.86 -0.05
CA LEU A 47 -3.56 15.65 -0.82
C LEU A 47 -4.28 14.43 -0.25
N LYS A 48 -4.37 14.32 1.08
CA LYS A 48 -5.09 13.23 1.74
C LYS A 48 -6.55 13.17 1.31
N GLN A 49 -7.17 14.32 1.09
CA GLN A 49 -8.57 14.40 0.68
C GLN A 49 -8.79 13.83 -0.72
N THR A 50 -7.74 13.72 -1.53
CA THR A 50 -7.84 13.16 -2.87
C THR A 50 -7.65 11.64 -2.90
N ALA A 51 -7.37 11.03 -1.76
CA ALA A 51 -7.09 9.60 -1.68
C ALA A 51 -8.35 8.77 -1.91
N ASP A 52 -8.25 7.74 -2.72
CA ASP A 52 -9.30 6.72 -2.81
C ASP A 52 -9.21 5.77 -1.62
N GLU A 53 -7.99 5.53 -1.16
CA GLU A 53 -7.74 4.67 0.00
C GLU A 53 -6.54 5.19 0.77
N THR A 54 -6.52 4.89 2.09
CA THR A 54 -5.34 5.12 2.91
C THR A 54 -4.97 3.80 3.58
N MET A 55 -3.68 3.53 3.70
CA MET A 55 -3.21 2.32 4.37
C MET A 55 -1.96 2.60 5.18
N ARG A 56 -1.70 1.72 6.13
CA ARG A 56 -0.54 1.81 7.02
C ARG A 56 0.34 0.58 6.80
N LEU A 57 1.63 0.81 6.54
CA LEU A 57 2.59 -0.28 6.33
C LEU A 57 3.04 -0.93 7.64
N SER A 58 3.07 -0.15 8.72
CA SER A 58 3.62 -0.60 9.99
C SER A 58 3.03 0.23 11.13
N ASP A 59 3.02 -0.34 12.33
CA ASP A 59 2.67 0.41 13.53
C ASP A 59 3.85 1.26 14.00
N LEU A 60 5.02 1.04 13.42
CA LEU A 60 6.22 1.82 13.70
C LEU A 60 6.38 2.92 12.66
N THR A 61 6.98 4.03 13.07
CA THR A 61 7.33 5.09 12.15
C THR A 61 8.52 4.64 11.30
N LEU A 62 8.38 4.78 9.98
CA LEU A 62 9.42 4.36 9.03
C LEU A 62 10.01 5.55 8.30
N PRO A 63 11.35 5.57 8.11
CA PRO A 63 11.94 6.53 7.16
C PRO A 63 11.36 6.31 5.76
N HIS A 64 11.30 7.38 4.97
CA HIS A 64 10.72 7.33 3.62
C HIS A 64 11.32 6.22 2.75
N ALA A 65 12.64 6.08 2.76
CA ALA A 65 13.30 5.05 1.95
C ALA A 65 12.91 3.64 2.39
N MET A 66 12.77 3.41 3.70
CA MET A 66 12.33 2.12 4.23
C MET A 66 10.87 1.84 3.86
N ALA A 67 10.04 2.86 3.91
CA ALA A 67 8.63 2.70 3.53
C ALA A 67 8.51 2.27 2.07
N ARG A 68 9.33 2.82 1.19
CA ARG A 68 9.35 2.43 -0.23
C ARG A 68 9.74 0.96 -0.39
N VAL A 69 10.79 0.52 0.28
CA VAL A 69 11.25 -0.86 0.21
C VAL A 69 10.19 -1.81 0.77
N MET A 70 9.61 -1.48 1.91
CA MET A 70 8.56 -2.31 2.52
C MET A 70 7.32 -2.39 1.65
N LEU A 71 6.94 -1.29 1.02
CA LEU A 71 5.79 -1.29 0.12
C LEU A 71 6.02 -2.27 -1.03
N LEU A 72 7.18 -2.19 -1.68
CA LEU A 72 7.50 -3.08 -2.80
C LEU A 72 7.54 -4.54 -2.35
N GLU A 73 8.12 -4.82 -1.19
CA GLU A 73 8.17 -6.17 -0.65
C GLU A 73 6.76 -6.71 -0.38
N GLN A 74 5.91 -5.91 0.24
CA GLN A 74 4.55 -6.31 0.55
C GLN A 74 3.69 -6.48 -0.70
N LEU A 75 3.89 -5.66 -1.71
CA LEU A 75 3.20 -5.84 -3.00
C LEU A 75 3.61 -7.14 -3.68
N TYR A 76 4.90 -7.48 -3.62
CA TYR A 76 5.38 -8.75 -4.17
C TYR A 76 4.81 -9.93 -3.38
N ARG A 77 4.77 -9.82 -2.06
CA ARG A 77 4.17 -10.84 -1.19
C ARG A 77 2.69 -11.04 -1.51
N ALA A 78 1.95 -9.95 -1.70
CA ALA A 78 0.55 -9.98 -2.08
C ALA A 78 0.36 -10.66 -3.44
N TRP A 79 1.23 -10.33 -4.40
CA TRP A 79 1.22 -10.98 -5.71
C TRP A 79 1.45 -12.48 -5.58
N SER A 80 2.40 -12.88 -4.73
CA SER A 80 2.71 -14.31 -4.54
C SER A 80 1.53 -15.07 -3.93
N LEU A 81 0.79 -14.43 -3.03
CA LEU A 81 -0.43 -15.02 -2.46
C LEU A 81 -1.49 -15.24 -3.54
N LEU A 82 -1.69 -14.24 -4.41
CA LEU A 82 -2.67 -14.32 -5.50
C LEU A 82 -2.33 -15.41 -6.52
N HIS A 83 -1.04 -15.63 -6.76
CA HIS A 83 -0.56 -16.59 -7.77
C HIS A 83 -0.08 -17.91 -7.16
N ASN A 84 -0.34 -18.11 -5.88
CA ASN A 84 0.08 -19.31 -5.15
C ASN A 84 1.59 -19.59 -5.28
N HIS A 85 2.39 -18.54 -5.32
CA HIS A 85 3.83 -18.63 -5.41
C HIS A 85 4.43 -18.85 -4.01
N PRO A 86 5.46 -19.71 -3.85
CA PRO A 86 5.97 -20.06 -2.51
C PRO A 86 6.64 -18.93 -1.73
N TYR A 87 6.89 -17.79 -2.33
CA TYR A 87 7.55 -16.66 -1.67
C TYR A 87 6.88 -16.29 -0.34
N HIS A 88 5.56 -16.29 -0.30
CA HIS A 88 4.81 -15.88 0.88
C HIS A 88 4.90 -16.84 2.06
N ARG A 89 5.54 -17.98 1.87
CA ARG A 89 5.75 -18.96 2.95
C ARG A 89 6.88 -18.56 3.89
N ALA A 90 7.70 -17.62 3.49
CA ALA A 90 8.86 -17.18 4.29
C ALA A 90 8.42 -16.38 5.51
#